data_cf1bce966663a9eff484bc2909b42f72
#
_entry.id   cf1bce966663a9eff484bc2909b42f72
#
_cell.length_a   1.000
_cell.length_b   1.000
_cell.length_c   1.000
_cell.angle_alpha   90.00
_cell.angle_beta   90.00
_cell.angle_gamma   90.00
#
_symmetry.space_group_name_H-M   'P 1'
#
loop_
_entity.id
_entity.type
_entity.pdbx_description
1 polymer ?
#
loop_
_entity_poly.entity_id
_entity_poly.type
_entity_poly.pdbx_seq_one_letter_code
_entity_poly.pdbx_strand_id
1 'polypeptide(L)'
;MKTSYSQLKMQARRALLGNYSLAIGAELAMYGITMGVMMGLEMLLMIGAVVAALANENAMTAYTVVMFVLIYGTIFGVEMMLTPGVLRMYMNLCTGQKAKVGDIFFAFKNHRGKFVLITLAVGVIMIVIMAPMIVLLIAVGMTGDAGGFLVAFSAIYWILLGVATVYVQLTFGMFYFIIIEDPDKGILQALSESRQMMRGNRCRYFGLGLSFLGILALAYMSFGIGMLWIVPYLICTNVFFYLDLKPVVEVYQPQWEMAGMQGETFVEAEFTEVPGQAPVEPGYVEIPGQAPAEPEQPQSSAQPDDMYESYESQNW
;
A
#
# COMPACT_ATOMS: atom_id res chain seq x y z
N MET A 1 22.68 2.83 -7.75
CA MET A 1 22.85 2.02 -6.52
C MET A 1 21.48 1.59 -6.02
N LYS A 2 21.32 0.38 -5.46
CA LYS A 2 20.04 -0.05 -4.89
C LYS A 2 19.85 0.58 -3.51
N THR A 3 18.67 1.15 -3.26
CA THR A 3 18.33 1.82 -1.99
C THR A 3 18.32 0.83 -0.82
N SER A 4 18.87 1.20 0.34
CA SER A 4 18.87 0.33 1.54
C SER A 4 17.47 0.20 2.16
N TYR A 5 17.24 -0.86 2.95
CA TYR A 5 15.96 -1.05 3.65
C TYR A 5 15.63 0.13 4.60
N SER A 6 16.66 0.67 5.25
CA SER A 6 16.50 1.82 6.15
C SER A 6 16.03 3.06 5.40
N GLN A 7 16.60 3.33 4.22
CA GLN A 7 16.21 4.45 3.38
C GLN A 7 14.77 4.30 2.85
N LEU A 8 14.37 3.11 2.35
CA LEU A 8 13.00 2.85 1.92
C LEU A 8 11.98 3.09 3.05
N LYS A 9 12.31 2.59 4.25
CA LYS A 9 11.50 2.80 5.45
C LYS A 9 11.43 4.26 5.87
N MET A 10 12.53 5.00 5.76
CA MET A 10 12.58 6.43 6.07
C MET A 10 11.75 7.24 5.08
N GLN A 11 11.84 6.96 3.77
CA GLN A 11 10.99 7.59 2.75
C GLN A 11 9.50 7.34 3.02
N ALA A 12 9.12 6.10 3.36
CA ALA A 12 7.75 5.76 3.71
C ALA A 12 7.24 6.54 4.93
N ARG A 13 8.06 6.69 5.97
CA ARG A 13 7.72 7.49 7.14
C ARG A 13 7.54 8.96 6.79
N ARG A 14 8.43 9.53 5.98
CA ARG A 14 8.34 10.93 5.54
C ARG A 14 7.09 11.19 4.73
N ALA A 15 6.73 10.32 3.80
CA ALA A 15 5.51 10.43 3.00
C ALA A 15 4.23 10.37 3.85
N LEU A 16 4.24 9.57 4.92
CA LEU A 16 3.12 9.44 5.85
C LEU A 16 3.04 10.58 6.87
N LEU A 17 4.13 11.31 7.15
CA LEU A 17 4.10 12.46 8.05
C LEU A 17 3.12 13.52 7.54
N GLY A 18 2.16 13.90 8.38
CA GLY A 18 1.07 14.81 8.00
C GLY A 18 -0.10 14.15 7.24
N ASN A 19 0.04 12.91 6.74
CA ASN A 19 -0.95 12.21 5.92
C ASN A 19 -1.53 10.94 6.58
N TYR A 20 -1.18 10.66 7.84
CA TYR A 20 -1.69 9.47 8.54
C TYR A 20 -3.22 9.45 8.67
N SER A 21 -3.86 10.61 8.83
CA SER A 21 -5.32 10.70 8.91
C SER A 21 -5.99 10.24 7.60
N LEU A 22 -5.41 10.59 6.45
CA LEU A 22 -5.87 10.13 5.14
C LEU A 22 -5.66 8.62 4.98
N ALA A 23 -4.47 8.12 5.34
CA ALA A 23 -4.11 6.73 5.22
C ALA A 23 -5.00 5.83 6.11
N ILE A 24 -5.14 6.17 7.39
CA ILE A 24 -6.01 5.46 8.35
C ILE A 24 -7.48 5.58 7.92
N GLY A 25 -7.90 6.77 7.45
CA GLY A 25 -9.26 6.98 6.95
C GLY A 25 -9.61 6.09 5.76
N ALA A 26 -8.66 5.84 4.85
CA ALA A 26 -8.83 4.92 3.73
C ALA A 26 -8.96 3.46 4.16
N GLU A 27 -8.12 3.02 5.11
CA GLU A 27 -8.20 1.68 5.69
C GLU A 27 -9.53 1.47 6.43
N LEU A 28 -9.93 2.42 7.27
CA LEU A 28 -11.22 2.36 7.96
C LEU A 28 -12.41 2.38 6.98
N ALA A 29 -12.32 3.15 5.90
CA ALA A 29 -13.35 3.15 4.87
C ALA A 29 -13.43 1.78 4.15
N MET A 30 -12.29 1.17 3.81
CA MET A 30 -12.25 -0.17 3.22
C MET A 30 -12.86 -1.22 4.16
N TYR A 31 -12.43 -1.25 5.41
CA TYR A 31 -12.99 -2.16 6.42
C TYR A 31 -14.47 -1.89 6.68
N GLY A 32 -14.88 -0.62 6.75
CA GLY A 32 -16.28 -0.24 6.93
C GLY A 32 -17.18 -0.69 5.78
N ILE A 33 -16.72 -0.59 4.53
CA ILE A 33 -17.44 -1.08 3.34
C ILE A 33 -17.54 -2.60 3.41
N THR A 34 -16.42 -3.29 3.67
CA THR A 34 -16.41 -4.76 3.75
C THR A 34 -17.35 -5.25 4.85
N MET A 35 -17.28 -4.67 6.06
CA MET A 35 -18.16 -4.99 7.17
C MET A 35 -19.63 -4.70 6.87
N GLY A 36 -19.93 -3.55 6.25
CA GLY A 36 -21.30 -3.20 5.87
C GLY A 36 -21.91 -4.18 4.86
N VAL A 37 -21.14 -4.58 3.85
CA VAL A 37 -21.55 -5.58 2.86
C VAL A 37 -21.76 -6.94 3.53
N MET A 38 -20.85 -7.33 4.46
CA MET A 38 -20.94 -8.57 5.21
C MET A 38 -22.18 -8.64 6.10
N MET A 39 -22.42 -7.59 6.90
CA MET A 39 -23.61 -7.52 7.75
C MET A 39 -24.91 -7.61 6.93
N GLY A 40 -24.95 -6.93 5.77
CA GLY A 40 -26.11 -7.04 4.87
C GLY A 40 -26.31 -8.44 4.34
N LEU A 41 -25.22 -9.13 3.94
CA LEU A 41 -25.29 -10.51 3.48
C LEU A 41 -25.70 -11.47 4.60
N GLU A 42 -25.13 -11.35 5.79
CA GLU A 42 -25.46 -12.18 6.95
C GLU A 42 -26.94 -12.06 7.35
N MET A 43 -27.50 -10.84 7.34
CA MET A 43 -28.93 -10.63 7.58
C MET A 43 -29.81 -11.38 6.58
N LEU A 44 -29.44 -11.36 5.28
CA LEU A 44 -30.16 -12.11 4.25
C LEU A 44 -30.04 -13.62 4.43
N LEU A 45 -28.84 -14.09 4.78
CA LEU A 45 -28.56 -15.50 4.99
C LEU A 45 -29.24 -16.05 6.26
N MET A 46 -29.50 -15.22 7.26
CA MET A 46 -30.17 -15.63 8.49
C MET A 46 -31.57 -16.22 8.23
N ILE A 47 -32.30 -15.68 7.25
CA ILE A 47 -33.60 -16.21 6.83
C ILE A 47 -33.46 -17.62 6.25
N GLY A 48 -32.43 -17.83 5.40
CA GLY A 48 -32.14 -19.15 4.82
C GLY A 48 -31.74 -20.19 5.87
N ALA A 49 -31.03 -19.78 6.93
CA ALA A 49 -30.67 -20.67 8.04
C ALA A 49 -31.90 -21.21 8.77
N VAL A 50 -32.89 -20.35 9.04
CA VAL A 50 -34.15 -20.78 9.68
C VAL A 50 -34.90 -21.78 8.80
N VAL A 51 -35.01 -21.53 7.50
CA VAL A 51 -35.67 -22.44 6.56
C VAL A 51 -34.96 -23.80 6.48
N ALA A 52 -33.62 -23.79 6.42
CA ALA A 52 -32.83 -25.01 6.37
C ALA A 52 -32.93 -25.82 7.67
N ALA A 53 -32.93 -25.16 8.83
CA ALA A 53 -33.09 -25.81 10.13
C ALA A 53 -34.46 -26.49 10.32
N LEU A 54 -35.51 -25.89 9.73
CA LEU A 54 -36.87 -26.45 9.76
C LEU A 54 -37.05 -27.63 8.79
N ALA A 55 -36.19 -27.77 7.79
CA ALA A 55 -36.33 -28.80 6.76
C ALA A 55 -35.76 -30.16 7.26
N ASN A 56 -34.43 -30.28 7.36
CA ASN A 56 -33.74 -31.49 7.85
C ASN A 56 -32.25 -31.24 8.00
N GLU A 57 -31.51 -32.15 8.62
CA GLU A 57 -30.07 -32.04 8.85
C GLU A 57 -29.23 -31.91 7.56
N ASN A 58 -29.64 -32.60 6.48
CA ASN A 58 -28.96 -32.52 5.20
C ASN A 58 -29.12 -31.11 4.57
N ALA A 59 -30.32 -30.51 4.68
CA ALA A 59 -30.56 -29.16 4.24
C ALA A 59 -29.74 -28.14 5.01
N MET A 60 -29.56 -28.32 6.32
CA MET A 60 -28.73 -27.47 7.16
C MET A 60 -27.24 -27.57 6.78
N THR A 61 -26.76 -28.78 6.51
CA THR A 61 -25.38 -29.01 6.06
C THR A 61 -25.13 -28.34 4.70
N ALA A 62 -26.01 -28.56 3.72
CA ALA A 62 -25.93 -27.93 2.41
C ALA A 62 -25.97 -26.39 2.51
N TYR A 63 -26.88 -25.85 3.34
CA TYR A 63 -26.96 -24.43 3.61
C TYR A 63 -25.67 -23.87 4.18
N THR A 64 -25.06 -24.54 5.16
CA THR A 64 -23.80 -24.11 5.77
C THR A 64 -22.68 -24.00 4.72
N VAL A 65 -22.55 -24.97 3.82
CA VAL A 65 -21.57 -24.92 2.73
C VAL A 65 -21.81 -23.73 1.80
N VAL A 66 -23.06 -23.54 1.39
CA VAL A 66 -23.45 -22.39 0.52
C VAL A 66 -23.15 -21.07 1.23
N MET A 67 -23.49 -20.96 2.50
CA MET A 67 -23.23 -19.77 3.32
C MET A 67 -21.71 -19.45 3.36
N PHE A 68 -20.85 -20.43 3.62
CA PHE A 68 -19.41 -20.24 3.59
C PHE A 68 -18.92 -19.72 2.24
N VAL A 69 -19.37 -20.34 1.13
CA VAL A 69 -18.98 -19.93 -0.22
C VAL A 69 -19.41 -18.48 -0.50
N LEU A 70 -20.63 -18.10 -0.12
CA LEU A 70 -21.14 -16.74 -0.33
C LEU A 70 -20.39 -15.71 0.52
N ILE A 71 -20.16 -15.98 1.81
CA ILE A 71 -19.46 -15.09 2.72
C ILE A 71 -18.02 -14.86 2.25
N TYR A 72 -17.24 -15.93 2.09
CA TYR A 72 -15.85 -15.82 1.68
C TYR A 72 -15.68 -15.29 0.25
N GLY A 73 -16.58 -15.68 -0.66
CA GLY A 73 -16.61 -15.16 -2.02
C GLY A 73 -16.89 -13.66 -2.07
N THR A 74 -17.79 -13.18 -1.21
CA THR A 74 -18.13 -11.76 -1.11
C THR A 74 -16.97 -10.96 -0.53
N ILE A 75 -16.35 -11.41 0.59
CA ILE A 75 -15.16 -10.76 1.17
C ILE A 75 -14.07 -10.67 0.09
N PHE A 76 -13.75 -11.79 -0.53
CA PHE A 76 -12.73 -11.87 -1.57
C PHE A 76 -13.02 -10.91 -2.74
N GLY A 77 -14.26 -10.88 -3.24
CA GLY A 77 -14.67 -9.99 -4.34
C GLY A 77 -14.58 -8.52 -3.98
N VAL A 78 -15.04 -8.13 -2.78
CA VAL A 78 -14.98 -6.75 -2.31
C VAL A 78 -13.54 -6.30 -2.11
N GLU A 79 -12.72 -7.09 -1.43
CA GLU A 79 -11.32 -6.74 -1.18
C GLU A 79 -10.51 -6.65 -2.48
N MET A 80 -10.68 -7.59 -3.41
CA MET A 80 -9.98 -7.57 -4.69
C MET A 80 -10.35 -6.37 -5.57
N MET A 81 -11.58 -5.86 -5.45
CA MET A 81 -12.01 -4.66 -6.17
C MET A 81 -11.57 -3.35 -5.49
N LEU A 82 -11.46 -3.32 -4.16
CA LEU A 82 -11.02 -2.14 -3.42
C LEU A 82 -9.49 -2.01 -3.35
N THR A 83 -8.75 -3.11 -3.30
CA THR A 83 -7.28 -3.12 -3.18
C THR A 83 -6.55 -2.26 -4.22
N PRO A 84 -6.87 -2.31 -5.54
CA PRO A 84 -6.24 -1.44 -6.52
C PRO A 84 -6.45 0.06 -6.24
N GLY A 85 -7.63 0.41 -5.73
CA GLY A 85 -7.95 1.79 -5.36
C GLY A 85 -7.14 2.28 -4.15
N VAL A 86 -7.03 1.45 -3.13
CA VAL A 86 -6.20 1.73 -1.95
C VAL A 86 -4.74 1.88 -2.35
N LEU A 87 -4.20 0.96 -3.14
CA LEU A 87 -2.82 1.04 -3.65
C LEU A 87 -2.58 2.29 -4.49
N ARG A 88 -3.55 2.71 -5.33
CA ARG A 88 -3.47 3.96 -6.09
C ARG A 88 -3.38 5.16 -5.17
N MET A 89 -4.22 5.22 -4.15
CA MET A 89 -4.18 6.28 -3.16
C MET A 89 -2.79 6.37 -2.50
N TYR A 90 -2.22 5.24 -2.08
CA TYR A 90 -0.87 5.21 -1.52
C TYR A 90 0.22 5.57 -2.53
N MET A 91 0.09 5.16 -3.79
CA MET A 91 1.00 5.61 -4.84
C MET A 91 0.97 7.13 -5.00
N ASN A 92 -0.22 7.73 -5.09
CA ASN A 92 -0.39 9.18 -5.17
C ASN A 92 0.23 9.88 -3.94
N LEU A 93 -0.03 9.35 -2.73
CA LEU A 93 0.51 9.89 -1.49
C LEU A 93 2.04 9.83 -1.46
N CYS A 94 2.63 8.70 -1.81
CA CYS A 94 4.09 8.51 -1.82
C CYS A 94 4.79 9.31 -2.92
N THR A 95 4.08 9.62 -4.02
CA THR A 95 4.61 10.41 -5.14
C THR A 95 4.29 11.91 -5.03
N GLY A 96 3.74 12.37 -3.90
CA GLY A 96 3.39 13.79 -3.69
C GLY A 96 2.21 14.27 -4.50
N GLN A 97 1.46 13.38 -5.15
CA GLN A 97 0.24 13.71 -5.87
C GLN A 97 -0.94 13.85 -4.89
N LYS A 98 -2.00 14.55 -5.33
CA LYS A 98 -3.22 14.71 -4.51
C LYS A 98 -3.90 13.35 -4.32
N ALA A 99 -3.70 12.74 -3.15
CA ALA A 99 -4.38 11.51 -2.73
C ALA A 99 -5.71 11.84 -2.05
N LYS A 100 -6.76 11.05 -2.32
CA LYS A 100 -8.09 11.20 -1.74
C LYS A 100 -8.63 9.83 -1.31
N VAL A 101 -9.43 9.78 -0.24
CA VAL A 101 -10.13 8.56 0.17
C VAL A 101 -11.02 8.02 -0.97
N GLY A 102 -11.56 8.90 -1.81
CA GLY A 102 -12.34 8.49 -2.99
C GLY A 102 -11.58 7.69 -4.05
N ASP A 103 -10.25 7.66 -4.00
CA ASP A 103 -9.41 6.86 -4.92
C ASP A 103 -9.59 5.35 -4.67
N ILE A 104 -10.12 4.94 -3.51
CA ILE A 104 -10.47 3.54 -3.18
C ILE A 104 -11.38 2.95 -4.26
N PHE A 105 -12.27 3.76 -4.86
CA PHE A 105 -13.19 3.34 -5.90
C PHE A 105 -12.60 3.36 -7.32
N PHE A 106 -11.28 3.45 -7.45
CA PHE A 106 -10.61 3.52 -8.75
C PHE A 106 -10.98 2.37 -9.69
N ALA A 107 -10.95 1.13 -9.21
CA ALA A 107 -11.29 -0.05 -10.01
C ALA A 107 -12.76 -0.05 -10.49
N PHE A 108 -13.66 0.60 -9.74
CA PHE A 108 -15.08 0.73 -10.12
C PHE A 108 -15.31 1.83 -11.17
N LYS A 109 -14.45 2.85 -11.21
CA LYS A 109 -14.58 4.00 -12.13
C LYS A 109 -13.85 3.76 -13.43
N ASN A 110 -12.67 3.12 -13.37
CA ASN A 110 -11.77 2.95 -14.50
C ASN A 110 -11.57 1.46 -14.78
N HIS A 111 -11.75 1.03 -16.04
CA HIS A 111 -11.42 -0.32 -16.51
C HIS A 111 -12.06 -1.46 -15.68
N ARG A 112 -13.30 -1.28 -15.21
CA ARG A 112 -14.04 -2.24 -14.37
C ARG A 112 -13.91 -3.69 -14.86
N GLY A 113 -14.11 -3.93 -16.16
CA GLY A 113 -14.03 -5.27 -16.73
C GLY A 113 -12.67 -5.94 -16.52
N LYS A 114 -11.58 -5.18 -16.57
CA LYS A 114 -10.23 -5.70 -16.35
C LYS A 114 -10.02 -6.15 -14.91
N PHE A 115 -10.42 -5.33 -13.92
CA PHE A 115 -10.28 -5.69 -12.52
C PHE A 115 -11.22 -6.84 -12.12
N VAL A 116 -12.44 -6.88 -12.68
CA VAL A 116 -13.35 -8.03 -12.53
C VAL A 116 -12.71 -9.29 -13.10
N LEU A 117 -12.12 -9.23 -14.29
CA LEU A 117 -11.44 -10.39 -14.90
C LEU A 117 -10.25 -10.87 -14.06
N ILE A 118 -9.46 -9.96 -13.50
CA ILE A 118 -8.37 -10.29 -12.57
C ILE A 118 -8.94 -10.99 -11.34
N THR A 119 -10.00 -10.43 -10.74
CA THR A 119 -10.66 -11.01 -9.57
C THR A 119 -11.18 -12.41 -9.84
N LEU A 120 -11.87 -12.61 -10.98
CA LEU A 120 -12.37 -13.92 -11.39
C LEU A 120 -11.24 -14.92 -11.64
N ALA A 121 -10.17 -14.50 -12.33
CA ALA A 121 -9.02 -15.36 -12.60
C ALA A 121 -8.33 -15.81 -11.29
N VAL A 122 -8.10 -14.87 -10.37
CA VAL A 122 -7.53 -15.19 -9.04
C VAL A 122 -8.50 -16.06 -8.24
N GLY A 123 -9.81 -15.80 -8.30
CA GLY A 123 -10.84 -16.63 -7.67
C GLY A 123 -10.81 -18.08 -8.15
N VAL A 124 -10.74 -18.31 -9.46
CA VAL A 124 -10.62 -19.67 -10.04
C VAL A 124 -9.34 -20.35 -9.57
N ILE A 125 -8.21 -19.63 -9.58
CA ILE A 125 -6.93 -20.15 -9.07
C ILE A 125 -7.05 -20.54 -7.60
N MET A 126 -7.70 -19.72 -6.77
CA MET A 126 -7.92 -20.01 -5.35
C MET A 126 -8.81 -21.24 -5.13
N ILE A 127 -9.88 -21.40 -5.93
CA ILE A 127 -10.72 -22.61 -5.87
C ILE A 127 -9.92 -23.86 -6.21
N VAL A 128 -9.12 -23.82 -7.27
CA VAL A 128 -8.26 -24.97 -7.67
C VAL A 128 -7.26 -25.31 -6.58
N ILE A 129 -6.66 -24.29 -5.97
CA ILE A 129 -5.73 -24.46 -4.86
C ILE A 129 -6.43 -25.03 -3.62
N MET A 130 -7.65 -24.60 -3.30
CA MET A 130 -8.38 -25.08 -2.12
C MET A 130 -9.04 -26.46 -2.33
N ALA A 131 -9.23 -26.90 -3.57
CA ALA A 131 -9.93 -28.15 -3.89
C ALA A 131 -9.38 -29.40 -3.15
N PRO A 132 -8.06 -29.66 -3.06
CA PRO A 132 -7.56 -30.82 -2.31
C PRO A 132 -7.94 -30.79 -0.84
N MET A 133 -7.97 -29.60 -0.24
CA MET A 133 -8.32 -29.40 1.15
C MET A 133 -9.81 -29.62 1.41
N ILE A 134 -10.66 -29.18 0.47
CA ILE A 134 -12.13 -29.42 0.52
C ILE A 134 -12.41 -30.93 0.41
N VAL A 135 -11.75 -31.63 -0.52
CA VAL A 135 -11.91 -33.08 -0.69
C VAL A 135 -11.46 -33.81 0.59
N LEU A 136 -10.34 -33.39 1.20
CA LEU A 136 -9.87 -33.95 2.46
C LEU A 136 -10.89 -33.76 3.60
N LEU A 137 -11.47 -32.56 3.73
CA LEU A 137 -12.46 -32.23 4.75
C LEU A 137 -13.71 -33.10 4.60
N ILE A 138 -14.18 -33.29 3.35
CA ILE A 138 -15.32 -34.18 3.04
C ILE A 138 -14.98 -35.62 3.42
N ALA A 139 -13.79 -36.13 3.07
CA ALA A 139 -13.35 -37.46 3.38
C ALA A 139 -13.31 -37.73 4.91
N VAL A 140 -12.78 -36.78 5.68
CA VAL A 140 -12.79 -36.85 7.17
C VAL A 140 -14.23 -36.82 7.71
N GLY A 141 -15.09 -36.00 7.18
CA GLY A 141 -16.51 -35.91 7.56
C GLY A 141 -17.26 -37.20 7.30
N MET A 142 -16.93 -37.93 6.22
CA MET A 142 -17.58 -39.21 5.87
C MET A 142 -17.07 -40.40 6.69
N THR A 143 -15.79 -40.39 7.07
CA THR A 143 -15.17 -41.54 7.82
C THR A 143 -15.28 -41.38 9.34
N GLY A 144 -15.50 -40.16 9.82
CA GLY A 144 -15.52 -39.83 11.26
C GLY A 144 -14.13 -39.94 11.93
N ASP A 145 -13.12 -40.33 11.20
CA ASP A 145 -11.74 -40.48 11.71
C ASP A 145 -10.74 -39.75 10.80
N ALA A 146 -10.11 -38.73 11.36
CA ALA A 146 -8.97 -38.09 10.74
C ALA A 146 -7.69 -38.89 11.03
N GLY A 147 -7.58 -40.08 10.49
CA GLY A 147 -6.40 -40.93 10.70
C GLY A 147 -5.09 -40.18 10.55
N GLY A 148 -4.04 -40.59 11.26
CA GLY A 148 -2.76 -39.88 11.31
C GLY A 148 -2.19 -39.49 9.93
N PHE A 149 -2.50 -40.31 8.89
CA PHE A 149 -2.14 -40.01 7.50
C PHE A 149 -2.80 -38.74 6.97
N LEU A 150 -4.08 -38.54 7.25
CA LEU A 150 -4.81 -37.35 6.77
C LEU A 150 -4.32 -36.06 7.46
N VAL A 151 -3.99 -36.14 8.74
CA VAL A 151 -3.39 -35.02 9.49
C VAL A 151 -1.99 -34.69 8.93
N ALA A 152 -1.16 -35.68 8.70
CA ALA A 152 0.17 -35.47 8.12
C ALA A 152 0.09 -34.86 6.69
N PHE A 153 -0.82 -35.39 5.86
CA PHE A 153 -1.05 -34.87 4.52
C PHE A 153 -1.50 -33.40 4.55
N SER A 154 -2.44 -33.06 5.43
CA SER A 154 -2.90 -31.67 5.56
C SER A 154 -1.78 -30.72 6.01
N ALA A 155 -0.93 -31.16 6.95
CA ALA A 155 0.21 -30.35 7.41
C ALA A 155 1.22 -30.10 6.28
N ILE A 156 1.59 -31.15 5.53
CA ILE A 156 2.49 -31.01 4.37
C ILE A 156 1.87 -30.09 3.31
N TYR A 157 0.58 -30.25 3.03
CA TYR A 157 -0.15 -29.42 2.08
C TYR A 157 -0.08 -27.93 2.45
N TRP A 158 -0.34 -27.56 3.73
CA TRP A 158 -0.28 -26.19 4.20
C TRP A 158 1.14 -25.59 4.12
N ILE A 159 2.16 -26.40 4.40
CA ILE A 159 3.56 -25.96 4.25
C ILE A 159 3.87 -25.66 2.78
N LEU A 160 3.53 -26.58 1.87
CA LEU A 160 3.76 -26.40 0.43
C LEU A 160 2.99 -25.19 -0.11
N LEU A 161 1.74 -25.02 0.32
CA LEU A 161 0.92 -23.88 -0.05
C LEU A 161 1.54 -22.57 0.45
N GLY A 162 2.04 -22.54 1.69
CA GLY A 162 2.75 -21.38 2.24
C GLY A 162 3.99 -21.01 1.42
N VAL A 163 4.81 -21.99 1.08
CA VAL A 163 6.00 -21.78 0.22
C VAL A 163 5.60 -21.28 -1.17
N ALA A 164 4.57 -21.88 -1.78
CA ALA A 164 4.07 -21.45 -3.09
C ALA A 164 3.54 -20.00 -3.06
N THR A 165 2.78 -19.65 -2.02
CA THR A 165 2.25 -18.28 -1.83
C THR A 165 3.38 -17.27 -1.71
N VAL A 166 4.39 -17.53 -0.88
CA VAL A 166 5.59 -16.68 -0.77
C VAL A 166 6.28 -16.53 -2.13
N TYR A 167 6.47 -17.63 -2.87
CA TYR A 167 7.09 -17.59 -4.18
C TYR A 167 6.30 -16.74 -5.20
N VAL A 168 4.98 -16.85 -5.23
CA VAL A 168 4.08 -16.05 -6.07
C VAL A 168 4.19 -14.57 -5.68
N GLN A 169 4.13 -14.25 -4.39
CA GLN A 169 4.29 -12.90 -3.86
C GLN A 169 5.64 -12.29 -4.27
N LEU A 170 6.73 -13.04 -4.12
CA LEU A 170 8.07 -12.61 -4.52
C LEU A 170 8.25 -12.49 -6.04
N THR A 171 7.39 -13.09 -6.83
CA THR A 171 7.47 -13.04 -8.29
C THR A 171 6.57 -11.98 -8.89
N PHE A 172 5.36 -11.83 -8.36
CA PHE A 172 4.31 -10.99 -8.92
C PHE A 172 3.90 -9.84 -7.99
N GLY A 173 4.63 -9.58 -6.92
CA GLY A 173 4.30 -8.56 -5.93
C GLY A 173 4.18 -7.13 -6.48
N MET A 174 4.80 -6.84 -7.65
CA MET A 174 4.73 -5.52 -8.29
C MET A 174 3.59 -5.40 -9.31
N PHE A 175 2.86 -6.48 -9.59
CA PHE A 175 1.82 -6.55 -10.60
C PHE A 175 0.75 -5.46 -10.47
N TYR A 176 0.21 -5.27 -9.26
CA TYR A 176 -0.82 -4.27 -9.04
C TYR A 176 -0.32 -2.84 -9.25
N PHE A 177 0.91 -2.53 -8.84
CA PHE A 177 1.51 -1.21 -9.06
C PHE A 177 1.65 -0.90 -10.55
N ILE A 178 2.06 -1.88 -11.36
CA ILE A 178 2.20 -1.74 -12.81
C ILE A 178 0.84 -1.46 -13.47
N ILE A 179 -0.22 -2.20 -13.11
CA ILE A 179 -1.56 -1.99 -13.68
C ILE A 179 -2.20 -0.68 -13.21
N ILE A 180 -1.93 -0.25 -11.98
CA ILE A 180 -2.47 1.00 -11.46
C ILE A 180 -1.83 2.19 -12.16
N GLU A 181 -0.55 2.11 -12.48
CA GLU A 181 0.19 3.16 -13.18
C GLU A 181 -0.22 3.25 -14.64
N ASP A 182 -0.31 2.11 -15.32
CA ASP A 182 -0.75 2.01 -16.70
C ASP A 182 -1.96 1.07 -16.83
N PRO A 183 -3.18 1.61 -16.66
CA PRO A 183 -4.38 0.81 -16.71
C PRO A 183 -4.71 0.21 -18.09
N ASP A 184 -4.11 0.72 -19.16
CA ASP A 184 -4.32 0.19 -20.54
C ASP A 184 -3.44 -1.04 -20.84
N LYS A 185 -2.37 -1.22 -20.08
CA LYS A 185 -1.45 -2.36 -20.22
C LYS A 185 -2.13 -3.71 -20.06
N GLY A 186 -1.82 -4.68 -20.92
CA GLY A 186 -2.38 -6.03 -20.87
C GLY A 186 -2.02 -6.77 -19.57
N ILE A 187 -2.93 -7.61 -19.05
CA ILE A 187 -2.72 -8.36 -17.79
C ILE A 187 -1.47 -9.25 -17.88
N LEU A 188 -1.31 -10.02 -18.97
CA LEU A 188 -0.15 -10.90 -19.16
C LEU A 188 1.15 -10.11 -19.31
N GLN A 189 1.08 -8.93 -19.93
CA GLN A 189 2.23 -8.03 -20.05
C GLN A 189 2.66 -7.50 -18.69
N ALA A 190 1.71 -7.06 -17.87
CA ALA A 190 1.98 -6.60 -16.49
C ALA A 190 2.55 -7.71 -15.61
N LEU A 191 2.07 -8.96 -15.75
CA LEU A 191 2.64 -10.13 -15.04
C LEU A 191 4.09 -10.41 -15.49
N SER A 192 4.34 -10.35 -16.81
CA SER A 192 5.69 -10.54 -17.37
C SER A 192 6.66 -9.48 -16.86
N GLU A 193 6.23 -8.22 -16.87
CA GLU A 193 7.01 -7.08 -16.38
C GLU A 193 7.29 -7.18 -14.87
N SER A 194 6.28 -7.52 -14.05
CA SER A 194 6.47 -7.77 -12.62
C SER A 194 7.52 -8.85 -12.36
N ARG A 195 7.41 -9.98 -13.09
CA ARG A 195 8.40 -11.08 -13.02
C ARG A 195 9.80 -10.61 -13.39
N GLN A 196 9.93 -9.76 -14.42
CA GLN A 196 11.22 -9.23 -14.89
C GLN A 196 11.81 -8.25 -13.86
N MET A 197 11.03 -7.32 -13.32
CA MET A 197 11.45 -6.38 -12.28
C MET A 197 11.93 -7.09 -11.01
N MET A 198 11.24 -8.17 -10.62
CA MET A 198 11.58 -8.96 -9.45
C MET A 198 12.76 -9.92 -9.66
N ARG A 199 13.23 -10.11 -10.92
CA ARG A 199 14.39 -10.95 -11.21
C ARG A 199 15.66 -10.33 -10.59
N GLY A 200 16.32 -11.08 -9.68
CA GLY A 200 17.48 -10.58 -8.91
C GLY A 200 17.14 -9.67 -7.72
N ASN A 201 15.84 -9.37 -7.48
CA ASN A 201 15.40 -8.54 -6.36
C ASN A 201 14.52 -9.32 -5.34
N ARG A 202 14.21 -10.60 -5.61
CA ARG A 202 13.33 -11.43 -4.76
C ARG A 202 13.83 -11.55 -3.33
N CYS A 203 15.13 -11.88 -3.15
CA CYS A 203 15.71 -12.00 -1.80
C CYS A 203 15.71 -10.65 -1.07
N ARG A 204 15.90 -9.54 -1.79
CA ARG A 204 15.82 -8.20 -1.23
C ARG A 204 14.39 -7.88 -0.78
N TYR A 205 13.38 -8.21 -1.57
CA TYR A 205 11.97 -8.02 -1.21
C TYR A 205 11.57 -8.90 -0.03
N PHE A 206 12.01 -10.16 -0.01
CA PHE A 206 11.82 -11.07 1.12
C PHE A 206 12.47 -10.53 2.40
N GLY A 207 13.73 -10.08 2.33
CA GLY A 207 14.43 -9.48 3.47
C GLY A 207 13.77 -8.19 3.97
N LEU A 208 13.20 -7.38 3.06
CA LEU A 208 12.39 -6.23 3.44
C LEU A 208 11.17 -6.66 4.25
N GLY A 209 10.43 -7.69 3.80
CA GLY A 209 9.29 -8.25 4.54
C GLY A 209 9.69 -8.78 5.93
N LEU A 210 10.77 -9.57 6.02
CA LEU A 210 11.29 -10.06 7.30
C LEU A 210 11.64 -8.93 8.27
N SER A 211 12.11 -7.80 7.75
CA SER A 211 12.46 -6.64 8.59
C SER A 211 11.26 -5.95 9.25
N PHE A 212 10.03 -6.33 8.91
CA PHE A 212 8.79 -5.87 9.52
C PHE A 212 8.22 -6.83 10.56
N LEU A 213 8.74 -8.08 10.66
CA LEU A 213 8.15 -9.11 11.55
C LEU A 213 8.06 -8.66 13.01
N GLY A 214 9.10 -7.97 13.52
CA GLY A 214 9.09 -7.49 14.91
C GLY A 214 7.97 -6.47 15.17
N ILE A 215 7.76 -5.53 14.26
CA ILE A 215 6.72 -4.50 14.38
C ILE A 215 5.34 -5.11 14.18
N LEU A 216 5.20 -6.10 13.28
CA LEU A 216 3.95 -6.83 13.07
C LEU A 216 3.57 -7.64 14.32
N ALA A 217 4.54 -8.32 14.95
CA ALA A 217 4.29 -9.04 16.20
C ALA A 217 3.76 -8.09 17.30
N LEU A 218 4.36 -6.90 17.45
CA LEU A 218 3.88 -5.87 18.39
C LEU A 218 2.46 -5.40 18.06
N ALA A 219 2.14 -5.25 16.75
CA ALA A 219 0.80 -4.87 16.31
C ALA A 219 -0.25 -5.93 16.64
N TYR A 220 0.07 -7.21 16.47
CA TYR A 220 -0.82 -8.30 16.88
C TYR A 220 -1.02 -8.32 18.39
N MET A 221 0.02 -8.09 19.18
CA MET A 221 -0.09 -8.00 20.65
C MET A 221 -0.98 -6.85 21.14
N SER A 222 -1.15 -5.81 20.31
CA SER A 222 -2.09 -4.71 20.60
C SER A 222 -3.54 -5.00 20.17
N PHE A 223 -3.95 -6.28 20.10
CA PHE A 223 -5.26 -6.70 19.57
C PHE A 223 -5.55 -6.19 18.15
N GLY A 224 -4.50 -5.99 17.35
CA GLY A 224 -4.62 -5.51 15.97
C GLY A 224 -4.76 -3.99 15.81
N ILE A 225 -4.94 -3.23 16.90
CA ILE A 225 -5.06 -1.76 16.81
C ILE A 225 -3.79 -1.15 16.17
N GLY A 226 -2.62 -1.69 16.47
CA GLY A 226 -1.35 -1.27 15.88
C GLY A 226 -1.30 -1.41 14.35
N MET A 227 -2.13 -2.28 13.76
CA MET A 227 -2.21 -2.46 12.30
C MET A 227 -2.63 -1.20 11.57
N LEU A 228 -3.47 -0.34 12.16
CA LEU A 228 -3.90 0.93 11.56
C LEU A 228 -2.73 1.87 11.21
N TRP A 229 -1.60 1.75 11.89
CA TRP A 229 -0.39 2.53 11.60
C TRP A 229 0.62 1.74 10.78
N ILE A 230 0.68 0.43 10.99
CA ILE A 230 1.70 -0.42 10.38
C ILE A 230 1.34 -0.77 8.93
N VAL A 231 0.05 -1.00 8.63
CA VAL A 231 -0.40 -1.31 7.25
C VAL A 231 -0.07 -0.15 6.29
N PRO A 232 -0.43 1.12 6.56
CA PRO A 232 0.00 2.26 5.75
C PRO A 232 1.53 2.32 5.56
N TYR A 233 2.28 2.07 6.61
CA TYR A 233 3.74 2.10 6.56
C TYR A 233 4.33 0.97 5.70
N LEU A 234 3.76 -0.23 5.77
CA LEU A 234 4.12 -1.36 4.91
C LEU A 234 3.84 -1.05 3.43
N ILE A 235 2.62 -0.55 3.14
CA ILE A 235 2.20 -0.25 1.77
C ILE A 235 3.08 0.85 1.16
N CYS A 236 3.32 1.95 1.88
CA CYS A 236 4.22 3.01 1.42
C CYS A 236 5.65 2.49 1.19
N THR A 237 6.15 1.61 2.07
CA THR A 237 7.48 1.00 1.86
C THR A 237 7.52 0.14 0.59
N ASN A 238 6.45 -0.60 0.29
CA ASN A 238 6.31 -1.37 -0.95
C ASN A 238 6.22 -0.46 -2.18
N VAL A 239 5.53 0.68 -2.08
CA VAL A 239 5.50 1.70 -3.15
C VAL A 239 6.91 2.20 -3.44
N PHE A 240 7.67 2.61 -2.42
CA PHE A 240 9.05 3.06 -2.63
C PHE A 240 9.97 1.95 -3.14
N PHE A 241 9.75 0.69 -2.74
CA PHE A 241 10.47 -0.43 -3.29
C PHE A 241 10.14 -0.62 -4.78
N TYR A 242 8.88 -0.48 -5.19
CA TYR A 242 8.46 -0.49 -6.59
C TYR A 242 9.13 0.62 -7.41
N LEU A 243 9.13 1.84 -6.88
CA LEU A 243 9.79 2.99 -7.54
C LEU A 243 11.29 2.78 -7.68
N ASP A 244 11.97 2.17 -6.69
CA ASP A 244 13.39 1.84 -6.74
C ASP A 244 13.73 0.71 -7.76
N LEU A 245 12.75 -0.10 -8.14
CA LEU A 245 12.92 -1.14 -9.17
C LEU A 245 12.75 -0.61 -10.59
N LYS A 246 12.12 0.55 -10.78
CA LYS A 246 11.98 1.13 -12.11
C LYS A 246 13.33 1.50 -12.68
N PRO A 247 13.57 1.25 -14.00
CA PRO A 247 14.73 1.82 -14.65
C PRO A 247 14.65 3.35 -14.52
N VAL A 248 15.79 3.96 -14.17
CA VAL A 248 15.91 5.42 -14.01
C VAL A 248 15.76 6.07 -15.40
N VAL A 249 14.53 6.24 -15.86
CA VAL A 249 14.22 7.00 -17.09
C VAL A 249 13.71 8.40 -16.73
N GLU A 250 13.21 8.59 -15.50
CA GLU A 250 12.89 9.90 -14.96
C GLU A 250 13.24 9.91 -13.47
N VAL A 251 14.09 10.83 -13.06
CA VAL A 251 14.39 11.10 -11.65
C VAL A 251 13.12 11.71 -11.07
N TYR A 252 12.24 10.86 -10.54
CA TYR A 252 11.12 11.31 -9.74
C TYR A 252 11.70 11.84 -8.41
N GLN A 253 11.76 13.16 -8.29
CA GLN A 253 12.00 13.83 -6.99
C GLN A 253 10.64 14.10 -6.35
N PRO A 254 10.32 13.48 -5.21
CA PRO A 254 9.08 13.78 -4.51
C PRO A 254 9.02 15.28 -4.15
N GLN A 255 7.85 15.92 -4.33
CA GLN A 255 7.68 17.36 -4.05
C GLN A 255 8.08 17.76 -2.63
N TRP A 256 8.03 16.84 -1.67
CA TRP A 256 8.48 17.11 -0.29
C TRP A 256 10.01 17.19 -0.15
N GLU A 257 10.79 16.54 -1.04
CA GLU A 257 12.24 16.74 -1.09
C GLU A 257 12.59 18.15 -1.63
N MET A 258 11.86 18.62 -2.65
CA MET A 258 12.04 19.99 -3.16
C MET A 258 11.58 21.05 -2.18
N ALA A 259 10.51 20.80 -1.41
CA ALA A 259 10.05 21.71 -0.35
C ALA A 259 11.05 21.80 0.82
N GLY A 260 11.72 20.68 1.16
CA GLY A 260 12.79 20.66 2.17
C GLY A 260 14.05 21.41 1.75
N MET A 261 14.37 21.42 0.43
CA MET A 261 15.51 22.16 -0.11
C MET A 261 15.28 23.68 -0.20
N GLN A 262 14.02 24.16 -0.20
CA GLN A 262 13.70 25.58 -0.20
C GLN A 262 13.64 26.20 1.20
N GLY A 263 13.67 25.39 2.27
CA GLY A 263 13.47 25.84 3.64
C GLY A 263 14.72 25.83 4.54
N GLU A 264 15.79 25.11 4.19
CA GLU A 264 16.96 24.98 5.06
C GLU A 264 18.26 25.00 4.26
N THR A 265 18.82 26.21 4.13
CA THR A 265 20.27 26.36 3.97
C THR A 265 20.91 26.07 5.33
N PHE A 266 20.90 24.84 5.80
CA PHE A 266 21.82 24.41 6.84
C PHE A 266 23.09 23.93 6.16
N VAL A 267 24.04 24.86 6.06
CA VAL A 267 25.45 24.52 5.90
C VAL A 267 25.90 24.06 7.28
N GLU A 268 25.67 22.79 7.62
CA GLU A 268 26.44 22.14 8.68
C GLU A 268 27.75 21.68 8.04
N ALA A 269 28.67 22.64 7.91
CA ALA A 269 30.04 22.34 7.62
C ALA A 269 30.63 21.70 8.90
N GLU A 270 30.70 20.38 8.91
CA GLU A 270 31.52 19.66 9.89
C GLU A 270 32.99 20.01 9.63
N PHE A 271 33.48 20.99 10.38
CA PHE A 271 34.89 21.35 10.38
C PHE A 271 35.68 20.22 11.03
N THR A 272 36.25 19.34 10.22
CA THR A 272 37.37 18.52 10.64
C THR A 272 38.61 19.42 10.62
N GLU A 273 39.00 19.93 11.78
CA GLU A 273 40.29 20.64 11.92
C GLU A 273 41.45 19.69 11.58
N VAL A 274 42.08 19.93 10.46
CA VAL A 274 43.36 19.31 10.13
C VAL A 274 44.43 20.23 10.70
N PRO A 275 45.26 19.79 11.69
CA PRO A 275 46.27 20.64 12.27
C PRO A 275 47.35 21.00 11.23
N GLY A 276 47.45 22.28 10.88
CA GLY A 276 48.58 22.82 10.14
C GLY A 276 48.30 23.54 8.82
N GLN A 277 47.06 23.84 8.44
CA GLN A 277 46.79 24.68 7.28
C GLN A 277 46.09 25.99 7.68
N ALA A 278 46.57 27.11 7.16
CA ALA A 278 45.95 28.42 7.32
C ALA A 278 44.56 28.48 6.70
N PRO A 279 43.62 29.33 7.21
CA PRO A 279 42.25 29.42 6.70
C PRO A 279 42.24 29.79 5.22
N VAL A 280 41.62 28.98 4.41
CA VAL A 280 41.36 29.28 2.98
C VAL A 280 40.11 30.14 2.93
N GLU A 281 40.21 31.36 2.41
CA GLU A 281 39.04 32.21 2.11
C GLU A 281 38.10 31.51 1.11
N PRO A 282 36.76 31.60 1.26
CA PRO A 282 35.83 30.99 0.35
C PRO A 282 35.93 31.65 -1.01
N GLY A 283 36.54 30.96 -1.98
CA GLY A 283 36.56 31.37 -3.38
C GLY A 283 35.20 31.23 -4.02
N TYR A 284 34.68 32.31 -4.60
CA TYR A 284 33.51 32.29 -5.46
C TYR A 284 33.79 31.49 -6.72
N VAL A 285 33.01 30.47 -7.01
CA VAL A 285 33.07 29.77 -8.29
C VAL A 285 32.19 30.56 -9.26
N GLU A 286 32.82 31.26 -10.20
CA GLU A 286 32.13 31.89 -11.34
C GLU A 286 31.52 30.81 -12.25
N ILE A 287 30.20 30.86 -12.41
CA ILE A 287 29.48 30.04 -13.38
C ILE A 287 29.51 30.79 -14.71
N PRO A 288 30.11 30.26 -15.78
CA PRO A 288 30.17 30.97 -17.07
C PRO A 288 28.77 31.09 -17.67
N GLY A 289 28.25 32.31 -17.81
CA GLY A 289 27.04 32.61 -18.57
C GLY A 289 25.99 33.48 -17.90
N GLN A 290 26.18 33.95 -16.68
CA GLN A 290 25.28 34.96 -16.09
C GLN A 290 26.00 36.31 -15.96
N ALA A 291 25.38 37.36 -16.56
CA ALA A 291 25.83 38.74 -16.37
C ALA A 291 25.59 39.19 -14.91
N PRO A 292 26.47 40.02 -14.32
CA PRO A 292 26.32 40.46 -12.93
C PRO A 292 25.05 41.27 -12.76
N ALA A 293 24.23 40.93 -11.76
CA ALA A 293 23.12 41.73 -11.35
C ALA A 293 23.64 43.04 -10.71
N GLU A 294 23.20 44.18 -11.17
CA GLU A 294 23.49 45.50 -10.56
C GLU A 294 22.96 45.50 -9.12
N PRO A 295 23.69 46.11 -8.17
CA PRO A 295 23.25 46.25 -6.78
C PRO A 295 22.07 47.19 -6.68
N GLU A 296 20.88 46.68 -6.27
CA GLU A 296 19.75 47.52 -5.92
C GLU A 296 20.09 48.44 -4.75
N GLN A 297 19.91 49.77 -4.96
CA GLN A 297 20.04 50.77 -3.92
C GLN A 297 18.90 50.66 -2.90
N PRO A 298 19.12 50.85 -1.61
CA PRO A 298 18.07 50.79 -0.60
C PRO A 298 17.11 51.93 -0.76
N GLN A 299 15.83 51.63 -1.04
CA GLN A 299 14.74 52.61 -1.04
C GLN A 299 14.48 53.09 0.40
N SER A 300 14.54 54.38 0.52
CA SER A 300 14.28 55.22 1.68
C SER A 300 12.93 54.92 2.37
N SER A 301 13.00 54.79 3.68
CA SER A 301 11.94 54.72 4.66
C SER A 301 10.74 55.68 4.39
N ALA A 302 9.55 55.12 4.22
CA ALA A 302 8.30 55.86 4.39
C ALA A 302 7.96 55.95 5.88
N GLN A 303 7.56 57.19 6.31
CA GLN A 303 7.17 57.54 7.67
C GLN A 303 5.87 56.91 8.11
N PRO A 304 5.65 56.71 9.44
CA PRO A 304 4.52 55.94 9.98
C PRO A 304 3.31 56.80 10.37
N ASP A 305 2.87 57.78 9.59
CA ASP A 305 1.78 58.67 9.97
C ASP A 305 0.44 58.48 9.21
N ASP A 306 0.34 57.60 8.22
CA ASP A 306 -0.91 57.45 7.44
C ASP A 306 -1.80 56.25 7.75
N MET A 307 -1.64 55.61 8.92
CA MET A 307 -2.39 54.40 9.25
C MET A 307 -3.58 54.61 10.22
N TYR A 308 -3.99 55.84 10.51
CA TYR A 308 -5.09 56.13 11.46
C TYR A 308 -6.40 56.67 10.88
N GLU A 309 -6.49 56.94 9.58
CA GLU A 309 -7.73 57.54 9.01
C GLU A 309 -8.68 56.59 8.24
N SER A 310 -8.43 55.28 8.19
CA SER A 310 -9.29 54.35 7.40
C SER A 310 -10.30 53.51 8.22
N TYR A 311 -10.45 53.74 9.52
CA TYR A 311 -11.35 52.94 10.38
C TYR A 311 -12.66 53.59 10.79
N GLU A 312 -12.97 54.82 10.32
CA GLU A 312 -14.21 55.53 10.75
C GLU A 312 -15.34 55.63 9.73
N SER A 313 -15.28 54.97 8.56
CA SER A 313 -16.34 55.13 7.53
C SER A 313 -17.13 53.84 7.18
N GLN A 314 -17.17 52.82 8.05
CA GLN A 314 -18.05 51.67 7.81
C GLN A 314 -18.82 51.25 9.07
N ASN A 315 -19.64 52.14 9.61
CA ASN A 315 -20.79 51.83 10.47
C ASN A 315 -21.82 52.93 10.37
N TRP A 316 -22.76 52.81 9.43
CA TRP A 316 -24.15 53.22 9.47
C TRP A 316 -24.94 52.37 8.47
#